data_40068d5631991ce5b8ca95cdb92d1273
#
_entry.id   40068d5631991ce5b8ca95cdb92d1273
#
_cell.length_a   1.000
_cell.length_b   1.000
_cell.length_c   1.000
_cell.angle_alpha   90.00
_cell.angle_beta   90.00
_cell.angle_gamma   90.00
#
_symmetry.space_group_name_H-M   'P 1'
#
loop_
_entity.id
_entity.type
_entity.pdbx_description
1 polymer ?
#
loop_
_entity_poly.entity_id
_entity_poly.type
_entity_poly.pdbx_seq_one_letter_code
_entity_poly.pdbx_strand_id
1 'polypeptide(L)'
;TAACVAQPELLGTESLLTTRLLIALFGALCFGAVGLADDLVRLRHRSPLGLRRPVRLALEAASGTLVLALLGLNHCLPDGLALPGIGYCTLGPLAPVVWLVILVALAESARTADGMDGTVCGCAFIAMLGLMTAMTLLGWFPLGVLPAALAGALMAFLLWNFYPAKLRPGAVGCQFLALSLIHISEPTR
;
A
#
# COMPACT_ATOMS: atom_id res chain seq x y z
N THR A 1 42.77 -0.62 -8.80
CA THR A 1 41.90 -1.31 -9.79
C THR A 1 41.27 -2.53 -9.12
N ALA A 2 40.31 -2.28 -8.22
CA ALA A 2 39.48 -3.33 -7.68
C ALA A 2 38.46 -3.69 -8.76
N ALA A 3 38.59 -4.90 -9.31
CA ALA A 3 37.66 -5.48 -10.24
C ALA A 3 36.29 -5.53 -9.55
N CYS A 4 35.37 -4.76 -10.07
CA CYS A 4 33.96 -4.90 -9.76
C CYS A 4 33.50 -6.22 -10.37
N VAL A 5 33.73 -7.33 -9.65
CA VAL A 5 33.14 -8.62 -9.97
C VAL A 5 31.66 -8.42 -9.66
N ALA A 6 30.88 -8.17 -10.70
CA ALA A 6 29.43 -8.17 -10.63
C ALA A 6 29.04 -9.56 -10.12
N GLN A 7 28.69 -9.64 -8.84
CA GLN A 7 28.17 -10.87 -8.26
C GLN A 7 26.80 -11.11 -8.94
N PRO A 8 26.58 -12.24 -9.63
CA PRO A 8 25.32 -12.53 -10.27
C PRO A 8 24.13 -12.59 -9.30
N GLU A 9 24.41 -12.81 -8.01
CA GLU A 9 23.43 -12.76 -6.94
C GLU A 9 22.87 -11.35 -6.70
N LEU A 10 23.67 -10.28 -6.89
CA LEU A 10 23.20 -8.91 -6.73
C LEU A 10 22.22 -8.51 -7.86
N LEU A 11 22.47 -8.95 -9.09
CA LEU A 11 21.57 -8.71 -10.22
C LEU A 11 20.24 -9.46 -10.04
N GLY A 12 20.26 -10.65 -9.46
CA GLY A 12 19.04 -11.41 -9.13
C GLY A 12 18.20 -10.73 -8.05
N THR A 13 18.82 -10.21 -7.00
CA THR A 13 18.10 -9.50 -5.93
C THR A 13 17.56 -8.15 -6.39
N GLU A 14 18.28 -7.41 -7.21
CA GLU A 14 17.78 -6.14 -7.77
C GLU A 14 16.57 -6.35 -8.70
N SER A 15 16.58 -7.40 -9.52
CA SER A 15 15.46 -7.72 -10.40
C SER A 15 14.21 -8.13 -9.62
N LEU A 16 14.36 -8.92 -8.54
CA LEU A 16 13.26 -9.31 -7.65
C LEU A 16 12.67 -8.11 -6.90
N LEU A 17 13.52 -7.22 -6.40
CA LEU A 17 13.09 -5.98 -5.73
C LEU A 17 12.31 -5.08 -6.69
N THR A 18 12.81 -4.91 -7.91
CA THR A 18 12.14 -4.12 -8.95
C THR A 18 10.79 -4.72 -9.31
N THR A 19 10.69 -6.05 -9.45
CA THR A 19 9.44 -6.75 -9.73
C THR A 19 8.43 -6.56 -8.60
N ARG A 20 8.85 -6.69 -7.35
CA ARG A 20 7.98 -6.45 -6.19
C ARG A 20 7.46 -5.03 -6.13
N LEU A 21 8.33 -4.04 -6.35
CA LEU A 21 7.94 -2.63 -6.39
C LEU A 21 6.95 -2.34 -7.52
N LEU A 22 7.13 -2.95 -8.70
CA LEU A 22 6.19 -2.81 -9.82
C LEU A 22 4.83 -3.43 -9.51
N ILE A 23 4.80 -4.62 -8.89
CA ILE A 23 3.55 -5.27 -8.47
C ILE A 23 2.86 -4.43 -7.40
N ALA A 24 3.60 -3.90 -6.42
CA ALA A 24 3.09 -3.02 -5.39
C ALA A 24 2.45 -1.74 -5.97
N LEU A 25 3.15 -1.10 -6.91
CA LEU A 25 2.65 0.08 -7.60
C LEU A 25 1.40 -0.24 -8.44
N PHE A 26 1.42 -1.35 -9.16
CA PHE A 26 0.27 -1.82 -9.92
C PHE A 26 -0.94 -2.09 -9.01
N GLY A 27 -0.71 -2.74 -7.87
CA GLY A 27 -1.74 -2.97 -6.86
C GLY A 27 -2.33 -1.65 -6.33
N ALA A 28 -1.49 -0.70 -5.98
CA ALA A 28 -1.92 0.62 -5.52
C ALA A 28 -2.75 1.36 -6.58
N LEU A 29 -2.40 1.22 -7.86
CA LEU A 29 -3.17 1.78 -8.97
C LEU A 29 -4.52 1.06 -9.15
N CYS A 30 -4.58 -0.27 -9.02
CA CYS A 30 -5.84 -1.03 -9.10
C CYS A 30 -6.81 -0.61 -7.99
N PHE A 31 -6.36 -0.54 -6.74
CA PHE A 31 -7.20 -0.07 -5.64
C PHE A 31 -7.56 1.42 -5.78
N GLY A 32 -6.62 2.25 -6.24
CA GLY A 32 -6.90 3.64 -6.59
C GLY A 32 -7.98 3.76 -7.67
N ALA A 33 -7.99 2.88 -8.67
CA ALA A 33 -9.03 2.84 -9.71
C ALA A 33 -10.41 2.45 -9.15
N VAL A 34 -10.48 1.53 -8.17
CA VAL A 34 -11.72 1.21 -7.45
C VAL A 34 -12.21 2.44 -6.68
N GLY A 35 -11.30 3.15 -5.98
CA GLY A 35 -11.61 4.42 -5.32
C GLY A 35 -12.11 5.48 -6.31
N LEU A 36 -11.48 5.59 -7.48
CA LEU A 36 -11.89 6.50 -8.53
C LEU A 36 -13.31 6.18 -9.04
N ALA A 37 -13.61 4.92 -9.25
CA ALA A 37 -14.96 4.50 -9.65
C ALA A 37 -16.01 4.91 -8.60
N ASP A 38 -15.70 4.78 -7.31
CA ASP A 38 -16.57 5.21 -6.22
C ASP A 38 -16.78 6.74 -6.22
N ASP A 39 -15.70 7.51 -6.37
CA ASP A 39 -15.77 8.97 -6.41
C ASP A 39 -16.49 9.48 -7.67
N LEU A 40 -16.31 8.84 -8.84
CA LEU A 40 -17.02 9.17 -10.06
C LEU A 40 -18.55 8.89 -9.93
N VAL A 41 -18.92 7.79 -9.28
CA VAL A 41 -20.34 7.48 -9.03
C VAL A 41 -20.96 8.53 -8.10
N ARG A 42 -20.24 8.97 -7.07
CA ARG A 42 -20.68 10.07 -6.18
C ARG A 42 -20.92 11.36 -6.94
N LEU A 43 -19.97 11.73 -7.81
CA LEU A 43 -20.08 12.95 -8.63
C LEU A 43 -21.23 12.87 -9.62
N ARG A 44 -21.36 11.74 -10.33
CA ARG A 44 -22.38 11.57 -11.39
C ARG A 44 -23.79 11.53 -10.84
N HIS A 45 -23.99 10.83 -9.72
CA HIS A 45 -25.32 10.68 -9.12
C HIS A 45 -25.63 11.75 -8.05
N ARG A 46 -24.69 12.68 -7.78
CA ARG A 46 -24.80 13.68 -6.71
C ARG A 46 -25.26 13.06 -5.37
N SER A 47 -24.89 11.81 -5.14
CA SER A 47 -25.26 11.04 -3.96
C SER A 47 -24.05 10.94 -3.01
N PRO A 48 -24.23 11.22 -1.71
CA PRO A 48 -23.15 11.09 -0.74
C PRO A 48 -22.73 9.63 -0.50
N LEU A 49 -23.55 8.66 -0.94
CA LEU A 49 -23.37 7.24 -0.63
C LEU A 49 -22.33 6.53 -1.54
N GLY A 50 -22.05 7.07 -2.76
CA GLY A 50 -21.13 6.43 -3.69
C GLY A 50 -21.59 5.03 -4.14
N LEU A 51 -20.66 4.12 -4.32
CA LEU A 51 -20.91 2.74 -4.71
C LEU A 51 -21.60 1.96 -3.56
N ARG A 52 -22.50 1.04 -3.88
CA ARG A 52 -23.10 0.15 -2.86
C ARG A 52 -22.00 -0.67 -2.17
N ARG A 53 -22.05 -0.77 -0.84
CA ARG A 53 -21.04 -1.50 -0.04
C ARG A 53 -20.65 -2.88 -0.61
N PRO A 54 -21.64 -3.79 -0.98
CA PRO A 54 -21.27 -5.10 -1.47
C PRO A 54 -20.53 -5.06 -2.82
N VAL A 55 -20.88 -4.12 -3.71
CA VAL A 55 -20.22 -3.96 -5.01
C VAL A 55 -18.78 -3.47 -4.83
N ARG A 56 -18.58 -2.51 -3.94
CA ARG A 56 -17.26 -1.99 -3.62
C ARG A 56 -16.36 -3.06 -3.01
N LEU A 57 -16.85 -3.77 -1.98
CA LEU A 57 -16.10 -4.88 -1.37
C LEU A 57 -15.76 -5.98 -2.39
N ALA A 58 -16.67 -6.27 -3.32
CA ALA A 58 -16.39 -7.22 -4.40
C ALA A 58 -15.29 -6.73 -5.34
N LEU A 59 -15.26 -5.44 -5.69
CA LEU A 59 -14.20 -4.85 -6.51
C LEU A 59 -12.86 -4.81 -5.78
N GLU A 60 -12.85 -4.45 -4.50
CA GLU A 60 -11.66 -4.46 -3.66
C GLU A 60 -11.12 -5.89 -3.49
N ALA A 61 -12.00 -6.88 -3.25
CA ALA A 61 -11.62 -8.28 -3.19
C ALA A 61 -11.08 -8.79 -4.55
N ALA A 62 -11.68 -8.40 -5.67
CA ALA A 62 -11.21 -8.77 -7.00
C ALA A 62 -9.82 -8.15 -7.29
N SER A 63 -9.60 -6.87 -6.96
CA SER A 63 -8.29 -6.23 -7.11
C SER A 63 -7.26 -6.84 -6.17
N GLY A 64 -7.61 -7.15 -4.93
CA GLY A 64 -6.74 -7.83 -3.97
C GLY A 64 -6.35 -9.24 -4.42
N THR A 65 -7.30 -10.04 -4.92
CA THR A 65 -7.01 -11.37 -5.48
C THR A 65 -6.09 -11.31 -6.69
N LEU A 66 -6.27 -10.30 -7.56
CA LEU A 66 -5.38 -10.09 -8.70
C LEU A 66 -3.94 -9.80 -8.26
N VAL A 67 -3.76 -8.91 -7.29
CA VAL A 67 -2.43 -8.57 -6.74
C VAL A 67 -1.79 -9.78 -6.08
N LEU A 68 -2.53 -10.52 -5.24
CA LEU A 68 -2.03 -11.72 -4.58
C LEU A 68 -1.69 -12.84 -5.58
N ALA A 69 -2.46 -12.98 -6.66
CA ALA A 69 -2.16 -13.91 -7.74
C ALA A 69 -0.84 -13.54 -8.46
N LEU A 70 -0.63 -12.24 -8.74
CA LEU A 70 0.62 -11.77 -9.33
C LEU A 70 1.83 -12.00 -8.41
N LEU A 71 1.67 -11.75 -7.09
CA LEU A 71 2.71 -12.07 -6.11
C LEU A 71 2.98 -13.58 -6.03
N GLY A 72 1.93 -14.41 -6.05
CA GLY A 72 2.05 -15.86 -6.03
C GLY A 72 2.76 -16.41 -7.26
N LEU A 73 2.44 -15.91 -8.46
CA LEU A 73 3.11 -16.31 -9.71
C LEU A 73 4.61 -15.96 -9.72
N ASN A 74 4.99 -14.89 -9.04
CA ASN A 74 6.39 -14.46 -8.91
C ASN A 74 7.11 -15.05 -7.68
N HIS A 75 6.50 -16.00 -6.97
CA HIS A 75 7.03 -16.59 -5.72
C HIS A 75 7.40 -15.53 -4.66
N CYS A 76 6.68 -14.41 -4.65
CA CYS A 76 6.90 -13.28 -3.75
C CYS A 76 5.85 -13.22 -2.63
N LEU A 77 4.99 -14.23 -2.50
CA LEU A 77 3.96 -14.27 -1.47
C LEU A 77 4.61 -14.54 -0.10
N PRO A 78 4.37 -13.73 0.93
CA PRO A 78 4.88 -14.01 2.26
C PRO A 78 4.13 -15.18 2.90
N ASP A 79 4.88 -16.20 3.33
CA ASP A 79 4.34 -17.44 3.91
C ASP A 79 3.85 -17.29 5.36
N GLY A 80 4.08 -16.15 5.98
CA GLY A 80 3.74 -15.93 7.37
C GLY A 80 3.58 -14.48 7.76
N LEU A 81 3.07 -14.26 8.96
CA LEU A 81 2.87 -12.95 9.57
C LEU A 81 3.71 -12.85 10.84
N ALA A 82 4.56 -11.84 10.93
CA ALA A 82 5.28 -11.51 12.16
C ALA A 82 4.39 -10.66 13.06
N LEU A 83 3.87 -11.24 14.13
CA LEU A 83 3.06 -10.52 15.11
C LEU A 83 3.94 -10.10 16.28
N PRO A 84 4.00 -8.80 16.62
CA PRO A 84 4.74 -8.35 17.78
C PRO A 84 4.15 -8.96 19.06
N GLY A 85 4.96 -9.76 19.78
CA GLY A 85 4.57 -10.45 21.01
C GLY A 85 4.21 -11.94 20.87
N ILE A 86 3.85 -12.43 19.69
CA ILE A 86 3.48 -13.83 19.44
C ILE A 86 4.58 -14.57 18.63
N GLY A 87 5.43 -13.78 17.92
CA GLY A 87 6.45 -14.35 17.06
C GLY A 87 5.99 -14.55 15.60
N TYR A 88 6.73 -15.38 14.87
CA TYR A 88 6.47 -15.66 13.47
C TYR A 88 5.46 -16.81 13.33
N CYS A 89 4.29 -16.50 12.80
CA CYS A 89 3.23 -17.46 12.54
C CYS A 89 3.22 -17.83 11.05
N THR A 90 3.53 -19.09 10.73
CA THR A 90 3.42 -19.62 9.36
C THR A 90 1.97 -19.96 9.05
N LEU A 91 1.38 -19.26 8.07
CA LEU A 91 -0.03 -19.46 7.69
C LEU A 91 -0.24 -20.56 6.64
N GLY A 92 0.84 -21.09 6.04
CA GLY A 92 0.76 -22.13 5.02
C GLY A 92 -0.22 -21.76 3.88
N PRO A 93 -1.11 -22.71 3.45
CA PRO A 93 -2.03 -22.47 2.33
C PRO A 93 -3.12 -21.42 2.61
N LEU A 94 -3.31 -21.02 3.88
CA LEU A 94 -4.26 -19.97 4.28
C LEU A 94 -3.70 -18.55 4.12
N ALA A 95 -2.40 -18.40 3.87
CA ALA A 95 -1.73 -17.11 3.72
C ALA A 95 -2.44 -16.15 2.74
N PRO A 96 -2.81 -16.55 1.51
CA PRO A 96 -3.43 -15.62 0.57
C PRO A 96 -4.80 -15.11 1.05
N VAL A 97 -5.57 -15.94 1.76
CA VAL A 97 -6.88 -15.54 2.28
C VAL A 97 -6.72 -14.51 3.40
N VAL A 98 -5.78 -14.73 4.30
CA VAL A 98 -5.50 -13.79 5.40
C VAL A 98 -5.00 -12.46 4.86
N TRP A 99 -4.09 -12.49 3.89
CA TRP A 99 -3.59 -11.27 3.24
C TRP A 99 -4.69 -10.51 2.50
N LEU A 100 -5.60 -11.22 1.81
CA LEU A 100 -6.76 -10.59 1.16
C LEU A 100 -7.65 -9.85 2.18
N VAL A 101 -7.94 -10.49 3.31
CA VAL A 101 -8.74 -9.87 4.38
C VAL A 101 -8.05 -8.63 4.93
N ILE A 102 -6.73 -8.69 5.16
CA ILE A 102 -5.94 -7.54 5.64
C ILE A 102 -5.98 -6.40 4.63
N LEU A 103 -5.77 -6.67 3.34
CA LEU A 103 -5.80 -5.67 2.26
C LEU A 103 -7.14 -4.92 2.22
N VAL A 104 -8.25 -5.67 2.21
CA VAL A 104 -9.60 -5.09 2.16
C VAL A 104 -9.91 -4.33 3.46
N ALA A 105 -9.54 -4.87 4.62
CA ALA A 105 -9.77 -4.21 5.90
C ALA A 105 -9.01 -2.89 6.01
N LEU A 106 -7.77 -2.82 5.52
CA LEU A 106 -6.99 -1.58 5.52
C LEU A 106 -7.53 -0.55 4.52
N ALA A 107 -7.97 -0.97 3.33
CA ALA A 107 -8.62 -0.09 2.37
C ALA A 107 -9.89 0.54 2.96
N GLU A 108 -10.74 -0.26 3.62
CA GLU A 108 -11.96 0.23 4.27
C GLU A 108 -11.65 1.10 5.50
N SER A 109 -10.62 0.78 6.28
CA SER A 109 -10.23 1.58 7.46
C SER A 109 -9.70 2.96 7.06
N ALA A 110 -8.84 3.05 6.05
CA ALA A 110 -8.34 4.31 5.53
C ALA A 110 -9.48 5.21 5.02
N ARG A 111 -10.46 4.61 4.36
CA ARG A 111 -11.63 5.30 3.87
C ARG A 111 -12.54 5.82 4.99
N THR A 112 -12.74 5.05 6.05
CA THR A 112 -13.54 5.52 7.21
C THR A 112 -12.85 6.65 7.96
N ALA A 113 -11.52 6.66 7.97
CA ALA A 113 -10.72 7.72 8.58
C ALA A 113 -10.75 9.05 7.78
N ASP A 114 -11.12 9.03 6.49
CA ASP A 114 -11.25 10.24 5.64
C ASP A 114 -12.38 11.19 6.10
N GLY A 115 -13.20 10.78 7.06
CA GLY A 115 -14.22 11.62 7.66
C GLY A 115 -13.69 12.84 8.45
N MET A 116 -12.42 12.82 8.85
CA MET A 116 -11.75 13.88 9.61
C MET A 116 -10.65 14.52 8.80
N ASP A 117 -10.65 15.87 8.74
CA ASP A 117 -9.66 16.66 8.00
C ASP A 117 -8.23 16.36 8.48
N GLY A 118 -7.32 16.08 7.54
CA GLY A 118 -5.91 15.83 7.81
C GLY A 118 -5.56 14.45 8.41
N THR A 119 -6.52 13.67 8.86
CA THR A 119 -6.23 12.44 9.64
C THR A 119 -5.57 11.37 8.78
N VAL A 120 -6.14 11.00 7.64
CA VAL A 120 -5.58 9.95 6.77
C VAL A 120 -4.20 10.33 6.27
N CYS A 121 -4.07 11.55 5.73
CA CYS A 121 -2.80 12.03 5.19
C CYS A 121 -1.75 12.22 6.28
N GLY A 122 -2.14 12.66 7.48
CA GLY A 122 -1.23 12.81 8.62
C GLY A 122 -0.73 11.46 9.14
N CYS A 123 -1.63 10.49 9.35
CA CYS A 123 -1.24 9.13 9.75
C CYS A 123 -0.36 8.46 8.69
N ALA A 124 -0.73 8.58 7.41
CA ALA A 124 0.06 8.05 6.32
C ALA A 124 1.45 8.70 6.24
N PHE A 125 1.55 10.03 6.45
CA PHE A 125 2.83 10.74 6.48
C PHE A 125 3.75 10.20 7.59
N ILE A 126 3.24 10.07 8.81
CA ILE A 126 4.02 9.53 9.95
C ILE A 126 4.44 8.09 9.68
N ALA A 127 3.55 7.27 9.14
CA ALA A 127 3.86 5.88 8.79
C ALA A 127 4.94 5.78 7.70
N MET A 128 4.90 6.64 6.67
CA MET A 128 5.93 6.68 5.62
C MET A 128 7.29 7.14 6.15
N LEU A 129 7.32 8.11 7.08
CA LEU A 129 8.57 8.50 7.78
C LEU A 129 9.13 7.34 8.61
N GLY A 130 8.26 6.62 9.33
CA GLY A 130 8.66 5.44 10.10
C GLY A 130 9.24 4.34 9.21
N LEU A 131 8.62 4.07 8.06
CA LEU A 131 9.12 3.10 7.08
C LEU A 131 10.46 3.55 6.47
N MET A 132 10.58 4.82 6.11
CA MET A 132 11.84 5.38 5.59
C MET A 132 12.97 5.19 6.60
N THR A 133 12.73 5.52 7.88
CA THR A 133 13.75 5.34 8.94
C THR A 133 14.06 3.87 9.17
N ALA A 134 13.08 2.98 9.18
CA ALA A 134 13.28 1.54 9.32
C ALA A 134 14.14 0.97 8.17
N MET A 135 13.84 1.34 6.91
CA MET A 135 14.61 0.88 5.75
C MET A 135 16.05 1.39 5.76
N THR A 136 16.27 2.64 6.19
CA THR A 136 17.63 3.20 6.33
C THR A 136 18.44 2.50 7.42
N LEU A 137 17.82 2.18 8.57
CA LEU A 137 18.46 1.44 9.66
C LEU A 137 18.81 0.00 9.28
N LEU A 138 18.00 -0.63 8.43
CA LEU A 138 18.25 -1.97 7.90
C LEU A 138 19.29 -1.98 6.75
N GLY A 139 19.74 -0.81 6.30
CA GLY A 139 20.70 -0.70 5.20
C GLY A 139 20.08 -0.88 3.80
N TRP A 140 18.76 -0.92 3.70
CA TRP A 140 18.04 -1.13 2.44
C TRP A 140 17.65 0.21 1.79
N PHE A 141 18.66 1.01 1.48
CA PHE A 141 18.49 2.36 0.91
C PHE A 141 17.60 2.44 -0.34
N PRO A 142 17.70 1.52 -1.32
CA PRO A 142 16.86 1.59 -2.52
C PRO A 142 15.35 1.49 -2.23
N LEU A 143 14.96 0.70 -1.22
CA LEU A 143 13.57 0.56 -0.79
C LEU A 143 13.07 1.77 -0.01
N GLY A 144 13.96 2.54 0.64
CA GLY A 144 13.64 3.76 1.36
C GLY A 144 13.25 4.94 0.46
N VAL A 145 13.58 4.91 -0.83
CA VAL A 145 13.27 6.00 -1.78
C VAL A 145 11.76 6.18 -1.99
N LEU A 146 11.02 5.08 -2.09
CA LEU A 146 9.57 5.14 -2.31
C LEU A 146 8.80 5.76 -1.13
N PRO A 147 9.00 5.31 0.14
CA PRO A 147 8.37 5.96 1.28
C PRO A 147 8.84 7.40 1.48
N ALA A 148 10.09 7.75 1.15
CA ALA A 148 10.57 9.13 1.21
C ALA A 148 9.84 10.02 0.20
N ALA A 149 9.67 9.57 -1.05
CA ALA A 149 8.94 10.30 -2.08
C ALA A 149 7.46 10.49 -1.71
N LEU A 150 6.81 9.44 -1.18
CA LEU A 150 5.43 9.52 -0.72
C LEU A 150 5.27 10.44 0.50
N ALA A 151 6.21 10.41 1.45
CA ALA A 151 6.22 11.32 2.59
C ALA A 151 6.32 12.78 2.13
N GLY A 152 7.21 13.08 1.18
CA GLY A 152 7.33 14.42 0.60
C GLY A 152 6.04 14.90 -0.08
N ALA A 153 5.41 14.04 -0.87
CA ALA A 153 4.14 14.34 -1.52
C ALA A 153 3.00 14.55 -0.51
N LEU A 154 2.93 13.72 0.52
CA LEU A 154 1.94 13.84 1.60
C LEU A 154 2.13 15.11 2.42
N MET A 155 3.37 15.51 2.71
CA MET A 155 3.66 16.77 3.39
C MET A 155 3.15 17.97 2.60
N ALA A 156 3.38 17.98 1.28
CA ALA A 156 2.87 19.04 0.41
C ALA A 156 1.33 19.05 0.38
N PHE A 157 0.69 17.87 0.30
CA PHE A 157 -0.76 17.75 0.30
C PHE A 157 -1.39 18.16 1.63
N LEU A 158 -0.75 17.87 2.76
CA LEU A 158 -1.21 18.23 4.11
C LEU A 158 -1.42 19.73 4.28
N LEU A 159 -0.64 20.58 3.61
CA LEU A 159 -0.82 22.05 3.64
C LEU A 159 -2.24 22.46 3.23
N TRP A 160 -2.89 21.68 2.37
CA TRP A 160 -4.25 21.92 1.88
C TRP A 160 -5.32 21.07 2.58
N ASN A 161 -4.89 19.99 3.25
CA ASN A 161 -5.77 19.03 3.92
C ASN A 161 -5.93 19.28 5.42
N PHE A 162 -5.13 20.18 6.04
CA PHE A 162 -5.33 20.59 7.42
C PHE A 162 -6.64 21.37 7.60
N TYR A 163 -7.16 21.28 8.81
CA TYR A 163 -8.40 21.96 9.18
C TYR A 163 -8.30 23.50 9.05
N PRO A 164 -9.26 24.19 8.41
CA PRO A 164 -10.35 23.64 7.62
C PRO A 164 -9.86 23.14 6.24
N ALA A 165 -10.10 21.87 5.91
CA ALA A 165 -9.57 21.26 4.72
C ALA A 165 -10.15 21.90 3.45
N LYS A 166 -9.25 22.38 2.58
CA LYS A 166 -9.59 22.88 1.24
C LYS A 166 -9.63 21.77 0.20
N LEU A 167 -8.85 20.71 0.41
CA LEU A 167 -8.77 19.52 -0.44
C LEU A 167 -8.82 18.28 0.43
N ARG A 168 -9.54 17.24 -0.03
CA ARG A 168 -9.59 15.91 0.60
C ARG A 168 -9.06 14.86 -0.37
N PRO A 169 -8.37 13.82 0.12
CA PRO A 169 -7.81 12.77 -0.74
C PRO A 169 -8.90 11.95 -1.46
N GLY A 170 -10.11 11.90 -0.93
CA GLY A 170 -11.21 11.12 -1.46
C GLY A 170 -10.97 9.60 -1.35
N ALA A 171 -11.87 8.79 -1.90
CA ALA A 171 -11.72 7.34 -1.88
C ALA A 171 -10.49 6.88 -2.68
N VAL A 172 -10.15 7.59 -3.75
CA VAL A 172 -8.96 7.31 -4.57
C VAL A 172 -7.69 7.40 -3.73
N GLY A 173 -7.47 8.54 -3.08
CA GLY A 173 -6.25 8.79 -2.30
C GLY A 173 -6.13 7.86 -1.10
N CYS A 174 -7.24 7.63 -0.39
CA CYS A 174 -7.25 6.75 0.79
C CYS A 174 -6.88 5.31 0.44
N GLN A 175 -7.45 4.75 -0.62
CA GLN A 175 -7.16 3.38 -1.06
C GLN A 175 -5.75 3.24 -1.61
N PHE A 176 -5.28 4.21 -2.39
CA PHE A 176 -3.91 4.23 -2.88
C PHE A 176 -2.89 4.26 -1.73
N LEU A 177 -3.09 5.12 -0.73
CA LEU A 177 -2.21 5.24 0.42
C LEU A 177 -2.22 3.99 1.30
N ALA A 178 -3.39 3.42 1.56
CA ALA A 178 -3.51 2.19 2.35
C ALA A 178 -2.70 1.05 1.74
N LEU A 179 -2.80 0.86 0.45
CA LEU A 179 -2.08 -0.21 -0.23
C LEU A 179 -0.58 0.04 -0.34
N SER A 180 -0.17 1.30 -0.59
CA SER A 180 1.23 1.68 -0.61
C SER A 180 1.92 1.39 0.72
N LEU A 181 1.24 1.63 1.86
CA LEU A 181 1.74 1.32 3.20
C LEU A 181 2.00 -0.17 3.40
N ILE A 182 1.09 -1.05 2.95
CA ILE A 182 1.22 -2.49 3.15
C ILE A 182 2.40 -3.04 2.37
N HIS A 183 2.45 -2.75 1.08
CA HIS A 183 3.48 -3.30 0.20
C HIS A 183 4.90 -2.83 0.52
N ILE A 184 5.04 -1.62 1.09
CA ILE A 184 6.34 -1.10 1.53
C ILE A 184 6.73 -1.72 2.89
N SER A 185 5.76 -2.05 3.75
CA SER A 185 6.03 -2.60 5.08
C SER A 185 6.32 -4.10 5.10
N GLU A 186 6.11 -4.82 4.00
CA GLU A 186 6.45 -6.25 3.91
C GLU A 186 7.97 -6.42 3.96
N PRO A 187 8.52 -7.06 5.03
CA PRO A 187 9.96 -7.32 5.10
C PRO A 187 10.33 -8.31 4.00
N THR A 188 11.21 -7.87 3.12
CA THR A 188 11.84 -8.72 2.11
C THR A 188 12.73 -9.73 2.82
N ARG A 189 12.40 -11.00 2.80
CA ARG A 189 13.31 -12.12 3.06
C ARG A 189 13.88 -12.63 1.75
#